data_2687cd32ef5a2a0703e24d4550cee790
#
_entry.id   2687cd32ef5a2a0703e24d4550cee790
#
_cell.length_a   1.000
_cell.length_b   1.000
_cell.length_c   1.000
_cell.angle_alpha   90.00
_cell.angle_beta   90.00
_cell.angle_gamma   90.00
#
_symmetry.space_group_name_H-M   'P 1'
#
loop_
_entity.id
_entity.type
_entity.pdbx_description
1 polymer ?
#
loop_
_entity_poly.entity_id
_entity_poly.type
_entity_poly.pdbx_seq_one_letter_code
_entity_poly.pdbx_strand_id
1 'polypeptide(L)'
;MKYAPISLNAHAFLDAFLMGLLLVSPWVYGYTQYEEATQCAVGLVVMGMGLNVLTDYPLGIIRLIPIFLHRLVEFASPAMFIAIPWVFFADAGMMPIISTLVGVGVILNAAMTRPVG
;
A
#
# COMPACT_ATOMS: atom_id res chain seq x y z
N MET A 1 -1.71 18.46 6.09
CA MET A 1 -1.39 18.95 7.46
C MET A 1 -0.24 19.91 7.42
N LYS A 2 -0.39 21.03 8.14
CA LYS A 2 0.65 22.07 8.17
C LYS A 2 1.95 21.57 8.84
N TYR A 3 1.83 20.76 9.87
CA TYR A 3 2.94 20.24 10.66
C TYR A 3 3.13 18.73 10.48
N ALA A 4 2.88 18.24 9.27
CA ALA A 4 3.03 16.82 9.00
C ALA A 4 4.48 16.37 9.26
N PRO A 5 4.69 15.31 10.06
CA PRO A 5 6.02 14.88 10.46
C PRO A 5 6.80 14.12 9.38
N ILE A 6 6.11 13.60 8.35
CA ILE A 6 6.72 12.71 7.36
C ILE A 6 7.11 13.49 6.11
N SER A 7 8.40 13.46 5.78
CA SER A 7 8.91 14.01 4.51
C SER A 7 8.54 13.11 3.33
N LEU A 8 8.65 13.64 2.12
CA LEU A 8 8.35 12.86 0.93
C LEU A 8 9.29 11.66 0.76
N ASN A 9 10.56 11.81 1.14
CA ASN A 9 11.51 10.69 1.12
C ASN A 9 11.12 9.59 2.12
N ALA A 10 10.75 9.97 3.34
CA ALA A 10 10.29 9.02 4.34
C ALA A 10 8.98 8.36 3.93
N HIS A 11 8.06 9.11 3.31
CA HIS A 11 6.81 8.59 2.78
C HIS A 11 7.06 7.49 1.75
N ALA A 12 7.95 7.74 0.79
CA ALA A 12 8.28 6.75 -0.23
C ALA A 12 8.86 5.46 0.38
N PHE A 13 9.73 5.62 1.38
CA PHE A 13 10.31 4.48 2.08
C PHE A 13 9.26 3.67 2.85
N LEU A 14 8.35 4.36 3.54
CA LEU A 14 7.27 3.72 4.28
C LEU A 14 6.30 2.98 3.36
N ASP A 15 5.98 3.55 2.20
CA ASP A 15 5.16 2.87 1.19
C ASP A 15 5.79 1.55 0.76
N ALA A 16 7.08 1.58 0.43
CA ALA A 16 7.81 0.37 0.04
C ALA A 16 7.82 -0.66 1.16
N PHE A 17 8.01 -0.22 2.40
CA PHE A 17 8.01 -1.09 3.57
C PHE A 17 6.65 -1.77 3.76
N LEU A 18 5.56 -1.00 3.68
CA LEU A 18 4.21 -1.54 3.82
C LEU A 18 3.88 -2.55 2.71
N MET A 19 4.28 -2.25 1.48
CA MET A 19 4.10 -3.19 0.36
C MET A 19 4.92 -4.46 0.58
N GLY A 20 6.14 -4.33 1.09
CA GLY A 20 6.99 -5.48 1.43
C GLY A 20 6.37 -6.37 2.50
N LEU A 21 5.77 -5.77 3.53
CA LEU A 21 5.06 -6.53 4.57
C LEU A 21 3.91 -7.36 3.98
N LEU A 22 3.10 -6.75 3.13
CA LEU A 22 1.99 -7.45 2.50
C LEU A 22 2.49 -8.54 1.53
N LEU A 23 3.56 -8.26 0.80
CA LEU A 23 4.13 -9.21 -0.16
C LEU A 23 4.59 -10.51 0.51
N VAL A 24 5.25 -10.40 1.66
CA VAL A 24 5.77 -11.60 2.36
C VAL A 24 4.72 -12.24 3.26
N SER A 25 3.60 -11.57 3.51
CA SER A 25 2.61 -12.01 4.49
C SER A 25 2.02 -13.40 4.22
N PRO A 26 1.78 -13.87 2.97
CA PRO A 26 1.27 -15.22 2.77
C PRO A 26 2.16 -16.31 3.37
N TRP A 27 3.46 -16.13 3.26
CA TRP A 27 4.45 -17.10 3.78
C TRP A 27 4.72 -16.89 5.26
N VAL A 28 4.81 -15.65 5.72
CA VAL A 28 5.08 -15.32 7.12
C VAL A 28 3.91 -15.68 8.01
N TYR A 29 2.69 -15.40 7.58
CA TYR A 29 1.47 -15.64 8.37
C TYR A 29 0.71 -16.90 7.96
N GLY A 30 1.27 -17.69 7.03
CA GLY A 30 0.79 -19.02 6.74
C GLY A 30 -0.57 -19.12 6.07
N TYR A 31 -0.87 -18.21 5.12
CA TYR A 31 -2.15 -18.31 4.41
C TYR A 31 -2.01 -18.65 2.92
N THR A 32 -0.87 -19.23 2.53
CA THR A 32 -0.63 -19.62 1.12
C THR A 32 -1.59 -20.70 0.62
N GLN A 33 -2.18 -21.50 1.51
CA GLN A 33 -3.19 -22.46 1.11
C GLN A 33 -4.46 -21.81 0.56
N TYR A 34 -4.68 -20.56 0.89
CA TYR A 34 -5.74 -19.74 0.29
C TYR A 34 -5.18 -19.09 -0.98
N GLU A 35 -5.21 -19.84 -2.07
CA GLU A 35 -4.50 -19.48 -3.30
C GLU A 35 -4.96 -18.14 -3.87
N GLU A 36 -6.28 -17.95 -3.97
CA GLU A 36 -6.83 -16.70 -4.53
C GLU A 36 -6.55 -15.50 -3.63
N ALA A 37 -6.58 -15.69 -2.31
CA ALA A 37 -6.21 -14.64 -1.36
C ALA A 37 -4.74 -14.26 -1.48
N THR A 38 -3.88 -15.24 -1.65
CA THR A 38 -2.45 -15.01 -1.88
C THR A 38 -2.22 -14.25 -3.17
N GLN A 39 -2.89 -14.63 -4.26
CA GLN A 39 -2.82 -13.92 -5.54
C GLN A 39 -3.33 -12.49 -5.40
N CYS A 40 -4.39 -12.27 -4.63
CA CYS A 40 -4.93 -10.94 -4.37
C CYS A 40 -3.91 -10.07 -3.62
N ALA A 41 -3.28 -10.61 -2.58
CA ALA A 41 -2.26 -9.88 -1.82
C ALA A 41 -1.10 -9.46 -2.73
N VAL A 42 -0.59 -10.38 -3.54
CA VAL A 42 0.48 -10.08 -4.51
C VAL A 42 0.02 -9.04 -5.53
N GLY A 43 -1.20 -9.16 -6.03
CA GLY A 43 -1.77 -8.20 -7.00
C GLY A 43 -1.88 -6.79 -6.43
N LEU A 44 -2.31 -6.65 -5.17
CA LEU A 44 -2.37 -5.36 -4.49
C LEU A 44 -0.97 -4.75 -4.34
N VAL A 45 0.03 -5.57 -4.03
CA VAL A 45 1.43 -5.11 -3.93
C VAL A 45 1.95 -4.65 -5.29
N VAL A 46 1.70 -5.42 -6.35
CA VAL A 46 2.13 -5.05 -7.71
C VAL A 46 1.50 -3.72 -8.11
N MET A 47 0.24 -3.52 -7.80
CA MET A 47 -0.47 -2.28 -8.09
C MET A 47 0.12 -1.11 -7.32
N GLY A 48 0.36 -1.29 -6.02
CA GLY A 48 0.93 -0.25 -5.15
C GLY A 48 2.36 0.10 -5.53
N MET A 49 3.20 -0.89 -5.77
CA MET A 49 4.59 -0.65 -6.19
C MET A 49 4.67 -0.12 -7.61
N GLY A 50 3.75 -0.54 -8.49
CA GLY A 50 3.66 0.03 -9.83
C GLY A 50 3.37 1.53 -9.79
N LEU A 51 2.45 1.94 -8.93
CA LEU A 51 2.18 3.36 -8.70
C LEU A 51 3.43 4.09 -8.22
N ASN A 52 4.15 3.52 -7.26
CA ASN A 52 5.37 4.11 -6.72
C ASN A 52 6.46 4.28 -7.80
N VAL A 53 6.69 3.23 -8.58
CA VAL A 53 7.74 3.21 -9.62
C VAL A 53 7.43 4.21 -10.73
N LEU A 54 6.14 4.43 -11.04
CA LEU A 54 5.69 5.29 -12.13
C LEU A 54 5.46 6.74 -11.70
N THR A 55 5.63 7.08 -10.43
CA THR A 55 5.37 8.42 -9.93
C THR A 55 6.63 9.29 -9.94
N ASP A 56 6.45 10.57 -10.23
CA ASP A 56 7.52 11.56 -10.15
C ASP A 56 7.77 11.95 -8.69
N TYR A 57 8.48 11.08 -7.96
CA TYR A 57 8.86 11.26 -6.57
C TYR A 57 10.03 10.32 -6.23
N PRO A 58 10.57 10.29 -4.97
CA PRO A 58 11.84 9.62 -4.68
C PRO A 58 11.96 8.15 -5.11
N LEU A 59 10.88 7.35 -5.09
CA LEU A 59 10.91 5.95 -5.57
C LEU A 59 10.66 5.81 -7.07
N GLY A 60 10.35 6.90 -7.77
CA GLY A 60 9.99 6.85 -9.18
C GLY A 60 11.18 6.53 -10.06
N ILE A 61 11.03 5.52 -10.91
CA ILE A 61 12.01 5.13 -11.92
C ILE A 61 11.58 5.68 -13.28
N ILE A 62 10.31 5.46 -13.64
CA ILE A 62 9.70 6.03 -14.84
C ILE A 62 8.65 7.05 -14.35
N ARG A 63 9.00 8.33 -14.41
CA ARG A 63 8.25 9.39 -13.73
C ARG A 63 7.13 9.94 -14.60
N LEU A 64 6.09 9.13 -14.83
CA LEU A 64 4.94 9.49 -15.65
C LEU A 64 3.79 10.10 -14.86
N ILE A 65 3.61 9.68 -13.60
CA ILE A 65 2.47 10.09 -12.78
C ILE A 65 2.88 11.29 -11.92
N PRO A 66 2.19 12.43 -12.03
CA PRO A 66 2.45 13.57 -11.13
C PRO A 66 2.23 13.19 -9.67
N ILE A 67 3.00 13.80 -8.78
CA ILE A 67 2.91 13.49 -7.35
C ILE A 67 1.51 13.75 -6.78
N PHE A 68 0.82 14.79 -7.25
CA PHE A 68 -0.52 15.08 -6.73
C PHE A 68 -1.51 13.97 -7.07
N LEU A 69 -1.37 13.34 -8.23
CA LEU A 69 -2.22 12.24 -8.65
C LEU A 69 -1.93 10.97 -7.84
N HIS A 70 -0.64 10.70 -7.60
CA HIS A 70 -0.21 9.62 -6.71
C HIS A 70 -0.82 9.78 -5.32
N ARG A 71 -0.76 10.98 -4.75
CA ARG A 71 -1.30 11.24 -3.42
C ARG A 71 -2.82 11.10 -3.39
N LEU A 72 -3.50 11.50 -4.45
CA LEU A 72 -4.94 11.32 -4.55
C LEU A 72 -5.31 9.83 -4.54
N VAL A 73 -4.60 9.02 -5.32
CA VAL A 73 -4.81 7.56 -5.37
C VAL A 73 -4.48 6.93 -4.02
N GLU A 74 -3.48 7.42 -3.30
CA GLU A 74 -3.13 6.91 -1.98
C GLU A 74 -4.21 7.14 -0.94
N PHE A 75 -5.01 8.18 -1.05
CA PHE A 75 -6.16 8.36 -0.17
C PHE A 75 -7.33 7.45 -0.53
N ALA A 76 -7.44 7.06 -1.80
CA ALA A 76 -8.51 6.20 -2.29
C ALA A 76 -8.18 4.70 -2.20
N SER A 77 -6.94 4.31 -2.46
CA SER A 77 -6.54 2.91 -2.56
C SER A 77 -6.69 2.10 -1.26
N PRO A 78 -6.56 2.67 -0.04
CA PRO A 78 -6.80 1.89 1.17
C PRO A 78 -8.17 1.25 1.24
N ALA A 79 -9.17 1.84 0.59
CA ALA A 79 -10.49 1.22 0.49
C ALA A 79 -10.42 -0.15 -0.18
N MET A 80 -9.59 -0.32 -1.22
CA MET A 80 -9.38 -1.61 -1.88
C MET A 80 -8.66 -2.61 -0.98
N PHE A 81 -7.64 -2.15 -0.26
CA PHE A 81 -6.87 -3.01 0.65
C PHE A 81 -7.72 -3.55 1.80
N ILE A 82 -8.77 -2.83 2.17
CA ILE A 82 -9.67 -3.21 3.25
C ILE A 82 -10.89 -3.96 2.71
N ALA A 83 -11.58 -3.37 1.73
CA ALA A 83 -12.86 -3.90 1.25
C ALA A 83 -12.70 -5.23 0.51
N ILE A 84 -11.75 -5.32 -0.42
CA ILE A 84 -11.58 -6.53 -1.23
C ILE A 84 -11.30 -7.77 -0.35
N PRO A 85 -10.33 -7.72 0.59
CA PRO A 85 -10.09 -8.87 1.45
C PRO A 85 -11.29 -9.27 2.29
N TRP A 86 -12.00 -8.32 2.89
CA TRP A 86 -13.14 -8.66 3.75
C TRP A 86 -14.36 -9.12 2.97
N VAL A 87 -14.57 -8.61 1.76
CA VAL A 87 -15.72 -9.02 0.94
C VAL A 87 -15.50 -10.41 0.34
N PHE A 88 -14.29 -10.70 -0.14
CA PHE A 88 -14.03 -11.91 -0.91
C PHE A 88 -13.20 -12.96 -0.16
N PHE A 89 -12.44 -12.58 0.86
CA PHE A 89 -11.46 -13.44 1.51
C PHE A 89 -11.53 -13.37 3.04
N ALA A 90 -12.71 -13.11 3.59
CA ALA A 90 -12.88 -12.95 5.04
C ALA A 90 -12.39 -14.17 5.83
N ASP A 91 -12.48 -15.37 5.26
CA ASP A 91 -12.10 -16.62 5.90
C ASP A 91 -10.69 -17.09 5.51
N ALA A 92 -9.90 -16.27 4.86
CA ALA A 92 -8.57 -16.63 4.38
C ALA A 92 -7.47 -16.34 5.42
N GLY A 93 -7.64 -16.85 6.63
CA GLY A 93 -6.65 -16.72 7.70
C GLY A 93 -6.33 -15.26 8.03
N MET A 94 -5.05 -14.93 8.10
CA MET A 94 -4.59 -13.58 8.45
C MET A 94 -4.64 -12.59 7.28
N MET A 95 -4.94 -13.04 6.06
CA MET A 95 -4.88 -12.17 4.88
C MET A 95 -5.72 -10.90 5.02
N PRO A 96 -7.03 -10.97 5.38
CA PRO A 96 -7.81 -9.73 5.48
C PRO A 96 -7.31 -8.81 6.61
N ILE A 97 -6.80 -9.37 7.70
CA ILE A 97 -6.27 -8.59 8.82
C ILE A 97 -5.00 -7.86 8.40
N ILE A 98 -4.05 -8.56 7.78
CA ILE A 98 -2.78 -7.96 7.35
C ILE A 98 -3.02 -6.90 6.29
N SER A 99 -3.88 -7.18 5.30
CA SER A 99 -4.20 -6.21 4.25
C SER A 99 -4.87 -4.95 4.82
N THR A 100 -5.74 -5.11 5.81
CA THR A 100 -6.37 -3.98 6.51
C THR A 100 -5.33 -3.13 7.23
N LEU A 101 -4.41 -3.76 7.95
CA LEU A 101 -3.34 -3.03 8.66
C LEU A 101 -2.44 -2.28 7.66
N VAL A 102 -2.11 -2.89 6.54
CA VAL A 102 -1.34 -2.22 5.49
C VAL A 102 -2.12 -1.04 4.91
N GLY A 103 -3.41 -1.21 4.63
CA GLY A 103 -4.27 -0.13 4.12
C GLY A 103 -4.36 1.04 5.10
N VAL A 104 -4.54 0.76 6.38
CA VAL A 104 -4.53 1.79 7.43
C VAL A 104 -3.17 2.49 7.47
N GLY A 105 -2.07 1.72 7.36
CA GLY A 105 -0.72 2.28 7.30
C GLY A 105 -0.53 3.21 6.12
N VAL A 106 -1.05 2.84 4.95
CA VAL A 106 -0.98 3.66 3.74
C VAL A 106 -1.70 5.00 3.94
N ILE A 107 -2.93 4.96 4.47
CA ILE A 107 -3.69 6.20 4.66
C ILE A 107 -3.07 7.10 5.72
N LEU A 108 -2.55 6.53 6.81
CA LEU A 108 -1.85 7.31 7.84
C LEU A 108 -0.57 7.93 7.29
N ASN A 109 0.20 7.18 6.50
CA ASN A 109 1.39 7.69 5.84
C ASN A 109 1.04 8.86 4.93
N ALA A 110 0.00 8.72 4.10
CA ALA A 110 -0.46 9.78 3.21
C ALA A 110 -0.92 11.02 3.97
N ALA A 111 -1.71 10.83 5.03
CA ALA A 111 -2.26 11.93 5.82
C ALA A 111 -1.18 12.69 6.60
N MET A 112 -0.11 11.99 7.02
CA MET A 112 0.96 12.57 7.84
C MET A 112 2.14 13.07 7.02
N THR A 113 2.11 12.92 5.70
CA THR A 113 3.19 13.34 4.82
C THR A 113 3.00 14.80 4.39
N ARG A 114 4.11 15.54 4.36
CA ARG A 114 4.12 16.93 3.90
C ARG A 114 3.69 17.02 2.43
N PRO A 115 2.90 18.03 2.05
CA PRO A 115 2.49 18.20 0.65
C PRO A 115 3.68 18.43 -0.30
N VAL A 116 4.75 19.04 0.21
CA VAL A 116 5.97 19.33 -0.55
C VAL A 116 7.13 18.73 0.20
N GLY A 117 7.94 17.96 -0.50
CA GLY A 117 9.12 17.27 0.01
C GLY A 117 9.96 17.94 1.10
#